data_f105ec6dd1ad5d88babd1b3edc272bb8
#
_entry.id   f105ec6dd1ad5d88babd1b3edc272bb8
#
_cell.length_a   1.000
_cell.length_b   1.000
_cell.length_c   1.000
_cell.angle_alpha   90.00
_cell.angle_beta   90.00
_cell.angle_gamma   90.00
#
_symmetry.space_group_name_H-M   'P 1'
#
loop_
_entity.id
_entity.type
_entity.pdbx_description
1 polymer ?
#
loop_
_entity_poly.entity_id
_entity_poly.type
_entity_poly.pdbx_seq_one_letter_code
_entity_poly.pdbx_strand_id
1 'polypeptide(L)'
;MVLSSAISASQTQWDYLAVLADAIRRYGPPEAIVTDGGGQFYSTVAVQLYDMLGIRKERIDPGAPWQNYAETLFSVQKRLADHAFSNARTWPEIQQAHQTWWHNYNVEHHFAHRERQDGRHSPEAVLRGVLGRTIPEDVLSRALYATQFTRQIDRHGYVRFKHWKFFGENGLAGEEVSVWIYEDTLKVEHQATTLSLYSLRLAPDRASIASVSNARRLETHFRSPQLDLWRLSDTEWVLALRRPESGPRKKASKVVPLARQLPLPIFGATG
;
A
#
# COMPACT_ATOMS: atom_id res chain seq x y z
N MET A 1 28.09 0.18 3.80
CA MET A 1 27.41 -0.62 4.83
C MET A 1 26.24 -1.36 4.21
N VAL A 2 26.00 -2.58 4.61
CA VAL A 2 24.78 -3.32 4.29
C VAL A 2 23.74 -2.98 5.35
N LEU A 3 22.73 -2.18 5.01
CA LEU A 3 21.75 -1.66 5.96
C LEU A 3 20.78 -2.75 6.44
N SER A 4 20.31 -3.57 5.52
CA SER A 4 19.48 -4.73 5.80
C SER A 4 19.73 -5.83 4.80
N SER A 5 19.59 -7.08 5.21
CA SER A 5 19.81 -8.25 4.38
C SER A 5 19.01 -9.42 4.92
N ALA A 6 18.51 -10.25 4.02
CA ALA A 6 17.81 -11.47 4.36
C ALA A 6 18.16 -12.60 3.39
N ILE A 7 17.99 -13.84 3.83
CA ILE A 7 18.06 -15.02 2.98
C ILE A 7 16.63 -15.53 2.78
N SER A 8 16.31 -15.83 1.53
CA SER A 8 15.03 -16.41 1.13
C SER A 8 15.26 -17.60 0.22
N ALA A 9 14.34 -18.55 0.24
CA ALA A 9 14.34 -19.71 -0.68
C ALA A 9 13.86 -19.32 -2.09
N SER A 10 13.26 -18.15 -2.25
CA SER A 10 12.74 -17.63 -3.51
C SER A 10 13.02 -16.12 -3.60
N GLN A 11 13.04 -15.61 -4.82
CA GLN A 11 13.23 -14.18 -5.07
C GLN A 11 11.89 -13.55 -5.44
N THR A 12 11.16 -13.09 -4.42
CA THR A 12 9.85 -12.47 -4.62
C THR A 12 9.87 -10.97 -4.33
N GLN A 13 8.83 -10.26 -4.81
CA GLN A 13 8.63 -8.87 -4.43
C GLN A 13 8.47 -8.68 -2.92
N TRP A 14 7.90 -9.68 -2.23
CA TRP A 14 7.67 -9.62 -0.79
C TRP A 14 8.96 -9.73 0.02
N ASP A 15 9.90 -10.57 -0.44
CA ASP A 15 11.24 -10.65 0.16
C ASP A 15 11.96 -9.31 0.04
N TYR A 16 11.90 -8.70 -1.14
CA TYR A 16 12.45 -7.37 -1.35
C TYR A 16 11.81 -6.31 -0.43
N LEU A 17 10.48 -6.27 -0.38
CA LEU A 17 9.75 -5.30 0.45
C LEU A 17 10.03 -5.49 1.94
N ALA A 18 10.21 -6.73 2.41
CA ALA A 18 10.57 -7.02 3.80
C ALA A 18 11.96 -6.46 4.16
N VAL A 19 12.94 -6.66 3.29
CA VAL A 19 14.31 -6.10 3.47
C VAL A 19 14.28 -4.57 3.43
N LEU A 20 13.54 -3.99 2.50
CA LEU A 20 13.38 -2.55 2.38
C LEU A 20 12.71 -1.95 3.62
N ALA A 21 11.64 -2.58 4.11
CA ALA A 21 10.92 -2.16 5.31
C ALA A 21 11.82 -2.17 6.55
N ASP A 22 12.64 -3.22 6.74
CA ASP A 22 13.59 -3.31 7.84
C ASP A 22 14.65 -2.19 7.75
N ALA A 23 15.20 -1.94 6.55
CA ALA A 23 16.16 -0.86 6.33
C ALA A 23 15.55 0.52 6.65
N ILE A 24 14.32 0.78 6.17
CA ILE A 24 13.62 2.05 6.40
C ILE A 24 13.31 2.28 7.88
N ARG A 25 12.89 1.23 8.60
CA ARG A 25 12.62 1.35 10.05
C ARG A 25 13.86 1.72 10.85
N ARG A 26 15.02 1.18 10.47
CA ARG A 26 16.29 1.43 11.20
C ARG A 26 16.93 2.74 10.82
N TYR A 27 16.87 3.13 9.57
CA TYR A 27 17.67 4.23 9.03
C TYR A 27 16.86 5.37 8.42
N GLY A 28 15.54 5.21 8.31
CA GLY A 28 14.65 6.12 7.59
C GLY A 28 14.66 5.87 6.08
N PRO A 29 13.69 6.42 5.34
CA PRO A 29 13.64 6.29 3.89
C PRO A 29 14.76 7.08 3.21
N PRO A 30 15.41 6.49 2.21
CA PRO A 30 16.41 7.19 1.41
C PRO A 30 15.74 8.21 0.47
N GLU A 31 16.54 9.12 -0.07
CA GLU A 31 16.08 10.03 -1.14
C GLU A 31 15.86 9.29 -2.46
N ALA A 32 16.70 8.31 -2.73
CA ALA A 32 16.63 7.51 -3.94
C ALA A 32 17.04 6.05 -3.68
N ILE A 33 16.48 5.15 -4.49
CA ILE A 33 16.87 3.74 -4.56
C ILE A 33 17.31 3.45 -5.99
N VAL A 34 18.52 2.95 -6.13
CA VAL A 34 19.09 2.52 -7.41
C VAL A 34 18.98 1.00 -7.50
N THR A 35 18.38 0.48 -8.58
CA THR A 35 18.27 -0.97 -8.80
C THR A 35 18.48 -1.31 -10.28
N ASP A 36 18.68 -2.58 -10.56
CA ASP A 36 18.56 -3.11 -11.92
C ASP A 36 17.10 -3.16 -12.42
N GLY A 37 16.87 -3.82 -13.56
CA GLY A 37 15.56 -3.97 -14.18
C GLY A 37 14.68 -5.09 -13.60
N GLY A 38 15.04 -5.68 -12.44
CA GLY A 38 14.30 -6.78 -11.85
C GLY A 38 12.84 -6.44 -11.53
N GLY A 39 11.90 -7.32 -11.92
CA GLY A 39 10.46 -7.07 -11.78
C GLY A 39 9.99 -6.82 -10.35
N GLN A 40 10.68 -7.38 -9.35
CA GLN A 40 10.38 -7.17 -7.93
C GLN A 40 10.49 -5.70 -7.51
N PHE A 41 11.39 -4.93 -8.14
CA PHE A 41 11.63 -3.52 -7.84
C PHE A 41 10.63 -2.57 -8.52
N TYR A 42 9.90 -3.07 -9.52
CA TYR A 42 8.92 -2.34 -10.33
C TYR A 42 7.50 -2.88 -10.17
N SER A 43 7.29 -3.75 -9.19
CA SER A 43 5.93 -4.21 -8.87
C SER A 43 5.06 -3.03 -8.44
N THR A 44 3.76 -3.11 -8.71
CA THR A 44 2.81 -2.05 -8.33
C THR A 44 2.93 -1.68 -6.86
N VAL A 45 3.11 -2.67 -5.99
CA VAL A 45 3.25 -2.45 -4.53
C VAL A 45 4.55 -1.71 -4.20
N ALA A 46 5.67 -2.06 -4.86
CA ALA A 46 6.93 -1.38 -4.64
C ALA A 46 6.88 0.08 -5.11
N VAL A 47 6.31 0.34 -6.29
CA VAL A 47 6.13 1.71 -6.81
C VAL A 47 5.27 2.55 -5.88
N GLN A 48 4.12 2.02 -5.42
CA GLN A 48 3.27 2.69 -4.46
C GLN A 48 4.00 3.04 -3.16
N LEU A 49 4.82 2.11 -2.66
CA LEU A 49 5.64 2.35 -1.47
C LEU A 49 6.62 3.52 -1.69
N TYR A 50 7.31 3.54 -2.83
CA TYR A 50 8.24 4.63 -3.16
C TYR A 50 7.52 5.97 -3.22
N ASP A 51 6.37 6.03 -3.90
CA ASP A 51 5.57 7.25 -4.06
C ASP A 51 5.06 7.75 -2.69
N MET A 52 4.53 6.87 -1.86
CA MET A 52 4.03 7.22 -0.52
C MET A 52 5.14 7.73 0.40
N LEU A 53 6.35 7.19 0.29
CA LEU A 53 7.51 7.59 1.08
C LEU A 53 8.36 8.67 0.40
N GLY A 54 7.99 9.12 -0.79
CA GLY A 54 8.74 10.12 -1.56
C GLY A 54 10.16 9.64 -1.90
N ILE A 55 10.32 8.37 -2.22
CA ILE A 55 11.59 7.76 -2.61
C ILE A 55 11.71 7.81 -4.12
N ARG A 56 12.76 8.46 -4.64
CA ARG A 56 13.04 8.49 -6.06
C ARG A 56 13.60 7.14 -6.52
N LYS A 57 12.98 6.55 -7.54
CA LYS A 57 13.45 5.30 -8.13
C LYS A 57 14.38 5.59 -9.30
N GLU A 58 15.58 5.05 -9.25
CA GLU A 58 16.57 5.13 -10.29
C GLU A 58 16.89 3.74 -10.84
N ARG A 59 17.10 3.64 -12.13
CA ARG A 59 17.48 2.40 -12.79
C ARG A 59 18.90 2.50 -13.31
N ILE A 60 19.66 1.41 -13.12
CA ILE A 60 20.96 1.24 -13.76
C ILE A 60 20.78 1.15 -15.28
N ASP A 61 21.61 1.85 -16.02
CA ASP A 61 21.55 1.83 -17.47
C ASP A 61 21.80 0.41 -18.03
N PRO A 62 21.04 -0.02 -19.03
CA PRO A 62 21.30 -1.28 -19.70
C PRO A 62 22.74 -1.31 -20.27
N GLY A 63 23.50 -2.36 -19.93
CA GLY A 63 24.87 -2.51 -20.39
C GLY A 63 25.92 -1.73 -19.60
N ALA A 64 25.55 -1.12 -18.46
CA ALA A 64 26.46 -0.42 -17.57
C ALA A 64 26.66 -1.16 -16.23
N PRO A 65 27.26 -2.37 -16.23
CA PRO A 65 27.42 -3.17 -15.01
C PRO A 65 28.24 -2.48 -13.92
N TRP A 66 29.12 -1.54 -14.27
CA TRP A 66 29.90 -0.75 -13.30
C TRP A 66 29.04 0.16 -12.42
N GLN A 67 27.80 0.44 -12.80
CA GLN A 67 26.83 1.16 -11.96
C GLN A 67 26.21 0.26 -10.89
N ASN A 68 26.39 -1.07 -10.99
CA ASN A 68 25.82 -2.02 -10.05
C ASN A 68 26.80 -2.37 -8.93
N TYR A 69 26.86 -1.54 -7.92
CA TYR A 69 27.67 -1.83 -6.73
C TYR A 69 27.25 -3.10 -5.98
N ALA A 70 26.03 -3.59 -6.19
CA ALA A 70 25.56 -4.84 -5.59
C ALA A 70 26.33 -6.06 -6.11
N GLU A 71 26.77 -6.08 -7.38
CA GLU A 71 27.61 -7.16 -7.92
C GLU A 71 28.95 -7.25 -7.21
N THR A 72 29.56 -6.11 -6.93
CA THR A 72 30.80 -6.06 -6.14
C THR A 72 30.57 -6.61 -4.73
N LEU A 73 29.47 -6.25 -4.09
CA LEU A 73 29.10 -6.77 -2.78
C LEU A 73 28.90 -8.29 -2.81
N PHE A 74 28.19 -8.84 -3.79
CA PHE A 74 28.02 -10.27 -3.96
C PHE A 74 29.34 -11.00 -4.21
N SER A 75 30.26 -10.40 -4.96
CA SER A 75 31.60 -10.95 -5.16
C SER A 75 32.39 -11.01 -3.84
N VAL A 76 32.28 -9.98 -3.00
CA VAL A 76 32.86 -9.95 -1.66
C VAL A 76 32.23 -11.01 -0.76
N GLN A 77 30.91 -11.12 -0.77
CA GLN A 77 30.16 -12.13 -0.01
C GLN A 77 30.63 -13.55 -0.36
N LYS A 78 30.70 -13.87 -1.65
CA LYS A 78 31.20 -15.17 -2.11
C LYS A 78 32.58 -15.48 -1.55
N ARG A 79 33.52 -14.54 -1.66
CA ARG A 79 34.88 -14.72 -1.16
C ARG A 79 34.97 -14.97 0.34
N LEU A 80 34.12 -14.28 1.13
CA LEU A 80 34.25 -14.30 2.59
C LEU A 80 33.30 -15.32 3.26
N ALA A 81 32.23 -15.68 2.63
CA ALA A 81 31.16 -16.46 3.27
C ALA A 81 30.83 -17.80 2.58
N ASP A 82 31.30 -18.05 1.34
CA ASP A 82 30.99 -19.28 0.61
C ASP A 82 31.30 -20.56 1.40
N HIS A 83 32.43 -20.57 2.11
CA HIS A 83 32.80 -21.72 2.94
C HIS A 83 31.76 -21.98 4.04
N ALA A 84 31.31 -20.93 4.73
CA ALA A 84 30.30 -21.08 5.79
C ALA A 84 28.95 -21.52 5.23
N PHE A 85 28.53 -20.96 4.09
CA PHE A 85 27.28 -21.35 3.41
C PHE A 85 27.34 -22.79 2.87
N SER A 86 28.49 -23.20 2.30
CA SER A 86 28.66 -24.55 1.74
C SER A 86 28.67 -25.63 2.81
N ASN A 87 29.08 -25.32 4.03
CA ASN A 87 29.10 -26.25 5.15
C ASN A 87 27.77 -26.31 5.90
N ALA A 88 26.91 -25.32 5.76
CA ALA A 88 25.61 -25.29 6.38
C ALA A 88 24.69 -26.36 5.79
N ARG A 89 24.08 -27.18 6.63
CA ARG A 89 23.20 -28.32 6.26
C ARG A 89 21.73 -28.08 6.59
N THR A 90 21.47 -27.10 7.42
CA THR A 90 20.14 -26.74 7.88
C THR A 90 19.84 -25.26 7.63
N TRP A 91 18.56 -24.93 7.53
CA TRP A 91 18.15 -23.55 7.36
C TRP A 91 18.64 -22.60 8.47
N PRO A 92 18.58 -22.97 9.77
CA PRO A 92 19.16 -22.17 10.84
C PRO A 92 20.67 -21.92 10.68
N GLU A 93 21.45 -22.93 10.23
CA GLU A 93 22.89 -22.76 9.98
C GLU A 93 23.16 -21.77 8.83
N ILE A 94 22.36 -21.82 7.76
CA ILE A 94 22.45 -20.85 6.67
C ILE A 94 22.14 -19.44 7.19
N GLN A 95 21.10 -19.28 7.99
CA GLN A 95 20.75 -18.00 8.61
C GLN A 95 21.87 -17.48 9.52
N GLN A 96 22.48 -18.36 10.33
CA GLN A 96 23.60 -18.00 11.19
C GLN A 96 24.84 -17.58 10.39
N ALA A 97 25.17 -18.29 9.32
CA ALA A 97 26.29 -17.95 8.43
C ALA A 97 26.06 -16.57 7.79
N HIS A 98 24.83 -16.29 7.37
CA HIS A 98 24.45 -15.00 6.81
C HIS A 98 24.56 -13.86 7.82
N GLN A 99 24.03 -14.05 9.05
CA GLN A 99 24.12 -13.03 10.10
C GLN A 99 25.57 -12.73 10.47
N THR A 100 26.42 -13.76 10.57
CA THR A 100 27.84 -13.62 10.85
C THR A 100 28.53 -12.85 9.74
N TRP A 101 28.30 -13.21 8.46
CA TRP A 101 28.84 -12.48 7.33
C TRP A 101 28.39 -11.01 7.32
N TRP A 102 27.09 -10.75 7.50
CA TRP A 102 26.53 -9.40 7.50
C TRP A 102 27.14 -8.53 8.60
N HIS A 103 27.25 -9.08 9.82
CA HIS A 103 27.89 -8.40 10.95
C HIS A 103 29.34 -8.08 10.62
N ASN A 104 30.15 -9.09 10.27
CA ASN A 104 31.57 -8.92 9.99
C ASN A 104 31.80 -7.92 8.86
N TYR A 105 31.04 -8.00 7.77
CA TYR A 105 31.13 -7.04 6.68
C TYR A 105 30.94 -5.60 7.15
N ASN A 106 30.05 -5.34 8.08
CA ASN A 106 29.77 -3.98 8.54
C ASN A 106 30.78 -3.46 9.55
N VAL A 107 31.37 -4.31 10.39
CA VAL A 107 32.23 -3.90 11.50
C VAL A 107 33.71 -4.02 11.19
N GLU A 108 34.10 -4.89 10.27
CA GLU A 108 35.52 -5.07 9.90
C GLU A 108 36.07 -3.88 9.11
N HIS A 109 37.38 -3.69 9.18
CA HIS A 109 38.04 -2.65 8.40
C HIS A 109 38.07 -3.00 6.92
N HIS A 110 37.64 -2.08 6.09
CA HIS A 110 37.62 -2.24 4.64
C HIS A 110 38.76 -1.52 3.97
N PHE A 111 39.39 -2.18 3.01
CA PHE A 111 40.43 -1.59 2.19
C PHE A 111 40.03 -0.24 1.55
N ALA A 112 38.76 -0.11 1.12
CA ALA A 112 38.23 1.13 0.56
C ALA A 112 38.22 2.32 1.55
N HIS A 113 38.38 2.07 2.83
CA HIS A 113 38.37 3.08 3.89
C HIS A 113 39.72 3.25 4.56
N ARG A 114 40.79 2.57 4.09
CA ARG A 114 42.12 2.56 4.73
C ARG A 114 42.77 3.94 4.78
N GLU A 115 42.50 4.78 3.79
CA GLU A 115 43.12 6.12 3.67
C GLU A 115 42.34 7.22 4.41
N ARG A 116 41.26 6.87 5.08
CA ARG A 116 40.48 7.83 5.87
C ARG A 116 41.25 8.24 7.11
N GLN A 117 41.35 9.55 7.31
CA GLN A 117 42.07 10.13 8.46
C GLN A 117 41.18 10.36 9.68
N ASP A 118 39.87 10.13 9.56
CA ASP A 118 38.87 10.29 10.63
C ASP A 118 38.76 9.04 11.53
N GLY A 119 39.60 8.03 11.34
CA GLY A 119 39.61 6.77 12.11
C GLY A 119 38.45 5.83 11.79
N ARG A 120 37.62 6.15 10.80
CA ARG A 120 36.43 5.36 10.43
C ARG A 120 36.79 4.41 9.29
N HIS A 121 37.21 3.21 9.61
CA HIS A 121 37.71 2.25 8.62
C HIS A 121 36.71 1.13 8.29
N SER A 122 35.61 1.00 9.03
CA SER A 122 34.52 0.04 8.73
C SER A 122 33.29 0.74 8.15
N PRO A 123 32.46 0.03 7.36
CA PRO A 123 31.23 0.59 6.81
C PRO A 123 30.29 1.16 7.86
N GLU A 124 30.14 0.48 9.01
CA GLU A 124 29.32 0.95 10.12
C GLU A 124 29.87 2.23 10.74
N ALA A 125 31.19 2.30 10.97
CA ALA A 125 31.83 3.49 11.52
C ALA A 125 31.70 4.70 10.58
N VAL A 126 31.74 4.47 9.26
CA VAL A 126 31.55 5.53 8.25
C VAL A 126 30.12 6.04 8.25
N LEU A 127 29.12 5.14 8.33
CA LEU A 127 27.71 5.53 8.32
C LEU A 127 27.23 6.09 9.66
N ARG A 128 27.93 5.87 10.74
CA ARG A 128 27.51 6.21 12.11
C ARG A 128 26.95 7.63 12.21
N GLY A 129 25.69 7.72 12.64
CA GLY A 129 24.99 8.99 12.81
C GLY A 129 24.35 9.55 11.53
N VAL A 130 24.50 8.89 10.39
CA VAL A 130 23.77 9.26 9.17
C VAL A 130 22.46 8.48 9.15
N LEU A 131 21.38 9.21 9.31
CA LEU A 131 20.01 8.67 9.18
C LEU A 131 19.33 9.34 7.98
N GLY A 132 18.42 8.62 7.36
CA GLY A 132 17.51 9.17 6.37
C GLY A 132 16.47 10.10 7.01
N ARG A 133 15.47 10.47 6.25
CA ARG A 133 14.37 11.31 6.74
C ARG A 133 13.61 10.61 7.87
N THR A 134 13.21 11.38 8.88
CA THR A 134 12.29 10.87 9.90
C THR A 134 10.87 10.85 9.34
N ILE A 135 10.20 9.72 9.46
CA ILE A 135 8.78 9.55 9.08
C ILE A 135 8.00 9.10 10.30
N PRO A 136 6.80 9.63 10.55
CA PRO A 136 5.90 9.13 11.58
C PRO A 136 5.57 7.64 11.34
N GLU A 137 5.50 6.86 12.43
CA GLU A 137 5.30 5.40 12.35
C GLU A 137 3.96 5.03 11.69
N ASP A 138 2.92 5.83 11.87
CA ASP A 138 1.63 5.63 11.23
C ASP A 138 1.71 5.81 9.70
N VAL A 139 2.52 6.74 9.20
CA VAL A 139 2.77 6.95 7.77
C VAL A 139 3.56 5.77 7.21
N LEU A 140 4.60 5.34 7.93
CA LEU A 140 5.42 4.20 7.53
C LEU A 140 4.60 2.91 7.50
N SER A 141 3.84 2.64 8.55
CA SER A 141 2.96 1.47 8.61
C SER A 141 1.92 1.48 7.50
N ARG A 142 1.33 2.62 7.20
CA ARG A 142 0.40 2.75 6.08
C ARG A 142 1.08 2.47 4.74
N ALA A 143 2.26 3.03 4.50
CA ALA A 143 3.02 2.80 3.28
C ALA A 143 3.40 1.33 3.08
N LEU A 144 3.75 0.63 4.14
CA LEU A 144 4.17 -0.78 4.09
C LEU A 144 3.00 -1.76 3.98
N TYR A 145 1.87 -1.47 4.59
CA TYR A 145 0.77 -2.44 4.75
C TYR A 145 -0.51 -2.05 4.02
N ALA A 146 -0.63 -0.81 3.50
CA ALA A 146 -1.80 -0.43 2.72
C ALA A 146 -1.80 -1.13 1.36
N THR A 147 -2.96 -1.66 0.99
CA THR A 147 -3.20 -2.20 -0.35
C THR A 147 -4.08 -1.23 -1.10
N GLN A 148 -3.61 -0.76 -2.25
CA GLN A 148 -4.37 0.10 -3.15
C GLN A 148 -4.73 -0.66 -4.42
N PHE A 149 -5.94 -0.45 -4.91
CA PHE A 149 -6.36 -0.87 -6.24
C PHE A 149 -7.32 0.13 -6.86
N THR A 150 -7.23 0.27 -8.16
CA THR A 150 -8.12 1.13 -8.94
C THR A 150 -9.38 0.39 -9.34
N ARG A 151 -10.52 1.04 -9.25
CA ARG A 151 -11.82 0.53 -9.66
C ARG A 151 -12.65 1.63 -10.28
N GLN A 152 -13.51 1.24 -11.21
CA GLN A 152 -14.46 2.15 -11.83
C GLN A 152 -15.75 2.22 -11.01
N ILE A 153 -16.30 3.41 -10.87
CA ILE A 153 -17.62 3.65 -10.23
C ILE A 153 -18.72 3.24 -11.21
N ASP A 154 -19.67 2.45 -10.74
CA ASP A 154 -20.84 2.08 -11.54
C ASP A 154 -21.84 3.26 -11.68
N ARG A 155 -22.82 3.09 -12.57
CA ARG A 155 -23.86 4.11 -12.83
C ARG A 155 -24.70 4.50 -11.61
N HIS A 156 -24.60 3.75 -10.52
CA HIS A 156 -25.29 4.00 -9.26
C HIS A 156 -24.38 4.61 -8.19
N GLY A 157 -23.15 4.98 -8.55
CA GLY A 157 -22.21 5.57 -7.63
C GLY A 157 -21.45 4.56 -6.74
N TYR A 158 -21.39 3.28 -7.12
CA TYR A 158 -20.76 2.24 -6.32
C TYR A 158 -19.52 1.66 -7.00
N VAL A 159 -18.59 1.26 -6.15
CA VAL A 159 -17.37 0.53 -6.51
C VAL A 159 -17.54 -0.93 -6.11
N ARG A 160 -17.24 -1.86 -7.02
CA ARG A 160 -17.25 -3.30 -6.73
C ARG A 160 -15.86 -3.82 -6.41
N PHE A 161 -15.78 -4.57 -5.32
CA PHE A 161 -14.61 -5.36 -4.99
C PHE A 161 -15.03 -6.76 -4.54
N LYS A 162 -14.78 -7.76 -5.37
CA LYS A 162 -15.32 -9.11 -5.22
C LYS A 162 -16.86 -9.04 -5.14
N HIS A 163 -17.44 -9.55 -4.06
CA HIS A 163 -18.89 -9.50 -3.80
C HIS A 163 -19.35 -8.24 -3.03
N TRP A 164 -18.41 -7.40 -2.59
CA TRP A 164 -18.70 -6.19 -1.85
C TRP A 164 -18.96 -5.00 -2.76
N LYS A 165 -19.83 -4.11 -2.31
CA LYS A 165 -20.08 -2.82 -2.95
C LYS A 165 -19.81 -1.71 -1.95
N PHE A 166 -18.96 -0.77 -2.35
CA PHE A 166 -18.63 0.40 -1.57
C PHE A 166 -19.17 1.65 -2.26
N PHE A 167 -19.62 2.61 -1.49
CA PHE A 167 -20.06 3.87 -2.05
C PHE A 167 -18.86 4.67 -2.54
N GLY A 168 -18.92 5.07 -3.81
CA GLY A 168 -18.06 6.09 -4.38
C GLY A 168 -18.78 7.44 -4.32
N GLU A 169 -19.30 7.89 -5.44
CA GLU A 169 -20.17 9.08 -5.54
C GLU A 169 -20.95 9.00 -6.85
N ASN A 170 -22.23 9.35 -6.82
CA ASN A 170 -23.07 9.28 -8.03
C ASN A 170 -22.59 10.22 -9.14
N GLY A 171 -22.07 11.39 -8.78
CA GLY A 171 -21.53 12.36 -9.73
C GLY A 171 -20.23 11.90 -10.44
N LEU A 172 -19.63 10.81 -9.95
CA LEU A 172 -18.40 10.21 -10.51
C LEU A 172 -18.68 8.90 -11.26
N ALA A 173 -19.91 8.66 -11.71
CA ALA A 173 -20.23 7.45 -12.46
C ALA A 173 -19.37 7.32 -13.73
N GLY A 174 -18.70 6.18 -13.88
CA GLY A 174 -17.74 5.94 -14.97
C GLY A 174 -16.29 6.35 -14.69
N GLU A 175 -16.05 7.14 -13.64
CA GLU A 175 -14.72 7.55 -13.24
C GLU A 175 -13.95 6.45 -12.47
N GLU A 176 -12.64 6.51 -12.54
CA GLU A 176 -11.76 5.65 -11.77
C GLU A 176 -11.48 6.22 -10.40
N VAL A 177 -11.53 5.36 -9.40
CA VAL A 177 -11.22 5.69 -8.00
C VAL A 177 -10.23 4.72 -7.41
N SER A 178 -9.48 5.19 -6.43
CA SER A 178 -8.60 4.38 -5.62
C SER A 178 -9.37 3.80 -4.44
N VAL A 179 -9.25 2.50 -4.25
CA VAL A 179 -9.74 1.80 -3.05
C VAL A 179 -8.54 1.37 -2.25
N TRP A 180 -8.44 1.90 -1.03
CA TRP A 180 -7.37 1.61 -0.10
C TRP A 180 -7.86 0.66 0.99
N ILE A 181 -7.10 -0.37 1.26
CA ILE A 181 -7.28 -1.22 2.45
C ILE A 181 -6.02 -1.09 3.30
N TYR A 182 -6.22 -0.69 4.54
CA TYR A 182 -5.16 -0.60 5.51
C TYR A 182 -5.69 -1.07 6.88
N GLU A 183 -5.05 -2.10 7.44
CA GLU A 183 -5.48 -2.74 8.68
C GLU A 183 -6.96 -3.15 8.65
N ASP A 184 -7.77 -2.52 9.47
CA ASP A 184 -9.21 -2.74 9.59
C ASP A 184 -10.05 -1.68 8.86
N THR A 185 -9.43 -0.85 8.03
CA THR A 185 -10.09 0.28 7.36
C THR A 185 -10.04 0.15 5.84
N LEU A 186 -11.16 0.43 5.18
CA LEU A 186 -11.22 0.64 3.74
C LEU A 186 -11.65 2.08 3.44
N LYS A 187 -10.91 2.72 2.54
CA LYS A 187 -11.16 4.08 2.06
C LYS A 187 -11.37 4.06 0.56
N VAL A 188 -12.42 4.71 0.07
CA VAL A 188 -12.63 5.01 -1.34
C VAL A 188 -12.25 6.46 -1.58
N GLU A 189 -11.41 6.72 -2.59
CA GLU A 189 -10.81 8.03 -2.82
C GLU A 189 -10.76 8.36 -4.31
N HIS A 190 -11.07 9.61 -4.65
CA HIS A 190 -10.92 10.15 -6.00
C HIS A 190 -10.11 11.47 -5.92
N GLN A 191 -9.01 11.56 -6.69
CA GLN A 191 -8.14 12.74 -6.74
C GLN A 191 -7.78 13.29 -5.33
N ALA A 192 -7.30 12.41 -4.44
CA ALA A 192 -6.98 12.71 -3.04
C ALA A 192 -8.17 13.12 -2.14
N THR A 193 -9.41 13.13 -2.66
CA THR A 193 -10.62 13.39 -1.88
C THR A 193 -11.22 12.06 -1.42
N THR A 194 -11.37 11.88 -0.13
CA THR A 194 -12.02 10.69 0.44
C THR A 194 -13.53 10.77 0.24
N LEU A 195 -14.09 9.75 -0.42
CA LEU A 195 -15.52 9.65 -0.70
C LEU A 195 -16.28 8.88 0.39
N SER A 196 -15.67 7.79 0.86
CA SER A 196 -16.28 6.96 1.91
C SER A 196 -15.24 6.16 2.68
N LEU A 197 -15.59 5.81 3.93
CA LEU A 197 -14.78 5.03 4.85
C LEU A 197 -15.60 3.86 5.40
N TYR A 198 -14.96 2.74 5.64
CA TYR A 198 -15.54 1.52 6.19
C TYR A 198 -14.59 0.86 7.18
N SER A 199 -15.13 0.26 8.23
CA SER A 199 -14.38 -0.66 9.06
C SER A 199 -14.45 -2.07 8.48
N LEU A 200 -13.31 -2.75 8.42
CA LEU A 200 -13.18 -4.09 7.87
C LEU A 200 -12.81 -5.10 8.95
N ARG A 201 -13.25 -6.33 8.76
CA ARG A 201 -12.67 -7.49 9.39
C ARG A 201 -12.09 -8.39 8.31
N LEU A 202 -10.81 -8.65 8.36
CA LEU A 202 -10.14 -9.54 7.43
C LEU A 202 -10.19 -10.97 7.94
N ALA A 203 -10.34 -11.93 7.03
CA ALA A 203 -10.23 -13.35 7.34
C ALA A 203 -8.76 -13.76 7.16
N PRO A 204 -8.05 -14.14 8.25
CA PRO A 204 -6.60 -14.39 8.19
C PRO A 204 -6.26 -15.57 7.25
N ASP A 205 -7.13 -16.57 7.19
CA ASP A 205 -6.88 -17.80 6.42
C ASP A 205 -7.15 -17.70 4.92
N ARG A 206 -7.81 -16.62 4.45
CA ARG A 206 -8.31 -16.53 3.07
C ARG A 206 -7.90 -15.28 2.31
N ALA A 207 -7.11 -14.40 2.92
CA ALA A 207 -6.77 -13.08 2.37
C ALA A 207 -8.02 -12.37 1.77
N SER A 208 -9.13 -12.39 2.51
CA SER A 208 -10.43 -11.88 2.08
C SER A 208 -11.09 -11.05 3.17
N ILE A 209 -11.99 -10.17 2.76
CA ILE A 209 -12.81 -9.40 3.69
C ILE A 209 -13.89 -10.32 4.25
N ALA A 210 -13.90 -10.53 5.56
CA ALA A 210 -14.91 -11.34 6.26
C ALA A 210 -16.17 -10.54 6.53
N SER A 211 -16.05 -9.27 6.95
CA SER A 211 -17.19 -8.38 7.19
C SER A 211 -16.83 -6.92 6.98
N VAL A 212 -17.84 -6.11 6.70
CA VAL A 212 -17.74 -4.66 6.54
C VAL A 212 -18.76 -4.01 7.49
N SER A 213 -18.36 -2.96 8.18
CA SER A 213 -19.20 -2.22 9.12
C SER A 213 -18.90 -0.71 9.09
N ASN A 214 -19.62 0.08 9.90
CA ASN A 214 -19.37 1.50 10.12
C ASN A 214 -19.18 2.32 8.83
N ALA A 215 -20.07 2.12 7.85
CA ALA A 215 -20.02 2.89 6.62
C ALA A 215 -20.21 4.39 6.90
N ARG A 216 -19.24 5.20 6.48
CA ARG A 216 -19.30 6.65 6.54
C ARG A 216 -19.17 7.21 5.13
N ARG A 217 -20.17 7.95 4.67
CA ARG A 217 -20.11 8.74 3.45
C ARG A 217 -19.65 10.14 3.82
N LEU A 218 -18.72 10.67 3.06
CA LEU A 218 -18.26 12.02 3.26
C LEU A 218 -18.93 12.95 2.23
N GLU A 219 -19.24 14.15 2.65
CA GLU A 219 -19.75 15.15 1.73
C GLU A 219 -18.63 15.63 0.83
N THR A 220 -18.86 15.59 -0.48
CA THR A 220 -17.87 15.97 -1.49
C THR A 220 -18.47 16.92 -2.51
N HIS A 221 -17.61 17.70 -3.16
CA HIS A 221 -18.01 18.56 -4.25
C HIS A 221 -18.38 17.79 -5.56
N PHE A 222 -18.10 16.48 -5.60
CA PHE A 222 -18.45 15.60 -6.72
C PHE A 222 -19.91 15.12 -6.68
N ARG A 223 -20.66 15.54 -5.69
CA ARG A 223 -22.08 15.19 -5.59
C ARG A 223 -22.83 15.67 -6.80
N SER A 224 -23.62 14.79 -7.40
CA SER A 224 -24.43 15.16 -8.55
C SER A 224 -25.47 16.25 -8.18
N PRO A 225 -25.50 17.39 -8.88
CA PRO A 225 -26.51 18.41 -8.64
C PRO A 225 -27.94 17.91 -8.81
N GLN A 226 -28.16 16.85 -9.59
CA GLN A 226 -29.49 16.23 -9.75
C GLN A 226 -30.05 15.67 -8.45
N LEU A 227 -29.19 15.25 -7.51
CA LEU A 227 -29.65 14.78 -6.21
C LEU A 227 -30.19 15.91 -5.33
N ASP A 228 -29.70 17.12 -5.51
CA ASP A 228 -30.19 18.29 -4.78
C ASP A 228 -31.52 18.78 -5.32
N LEU A 229 -31.79 18.58 -6.63
CA LEU A 229 -33.08 18.87 -7.24
C LEU A 229 -34.23 17.97 -6.69
N TRP A 230 -33.91 16.82 -6.16
CA TRP A 230 -34.89 15.87 -5.60
C TRP A 230 -34.98 15.92 -4.07
N ARG A 231 -34.22 16.77 -3.42
CA ARG A 231 -34.42 17.09 -2.00
C ARG A 231 -35.62 18.00 -1.89
N LEU A 232 -36.76 17.39 -1.59
CA LEU A 232 -37.93 18.14 -1.17
C LEU A 232 -37.57 18.89 0.11
N SER A 233 -37.88 20.18 0.17
CA SER A 233 -37.83 20.93 1.42
C SER A 233 -38.83 20.33 2.41
N ASP A 234 -38.69 20.55 3.70
CA ASP A 234 -39.64 20.03 4.71
C ASP A 234 -41.08 20.41 4.38
N THR A 235 -41.30 21.58 3.78
CA THR A 235 -42.63 22.07 3.34
C THR A 235 -43.15 21.27 2.16
N GLU A 236 -42.32 20.94 1.18
CA GLU A 236 -42.69 20.13 0.01
C GLU A 236 -43.00 18.67 0.40
N TRP A 237 -42.25 18.11 1.35
CA TRP A 237 -42.56 16.81 1.94
C TRP A 237 -43.96 16.77 2.56
N VAL A 238 -44.30 17.80 3.36
CA VAL A 238 -45.64 17.92 3.99
C VAL A 238 -46.71 18.08 2.93
N LEU A 239 -46.50 18.86 1.87
CA LEU A 239 -47.43 19.02 0.76
C LEU A 239 -47.58 17.74 -0.07
N ALA A 240 -46.52 17.01 -0.29
CA ALA A 240 -46.54 15.71 -0.98
C ALA A 240 -47.34 14.65 -0.20
N LEU A 241 -47.23 14.67 1.13
CA LEU A 241 -48.01 13.79 2.02
C LEU A 241 -49.49 14.16 2.08
N ARG A 242 -49.85 15.43 1.82
CA ARG A 242 -51.24 15.94 1.87
C ARG A 242 -51.97 15.88 0.53
N ARG A 243 -51.35 15.43 -0.54
CA ARG A 243 -52.03 15.26 -1.82
C ARG A 243 -53.14 14.22 -1.68
N PRO A 244 -54.42 14.61 -1.87
CA PRO A 244 -55.50 13.63 -1.85
C PRO A 244 -55.29 12.64 -3.00
N GLU A 245 -55.53 11.38 -2.75
CA GLU A 245 -55.59 10.34 -3.77
C GLU A 245 -56.78 10.61 -4.69
N SER A 246 -56.61 11.42 -5.69
CA SER A 246 -57.66 11.67 -6.71
C SER A 246 -57.18 11.14 -8.05
N GLY A 247 -57.67 9.96 -8.40
CA GLY A 247 -57.56 9.41 -9.73
C GLY A 247 -57.43 7.89 -9.75
N PRO A 248 -57.95 7.19 -10.78
CA PRO A 248 -57.84 5.75 -10.89
C PRO A 248 -56.36 5.36 -10.96
N ARG A 249 -55.94 4.45 -10.09
CA ARG A 249 -54.61 3.90 -10.04
C ARG A 249 -54.19 3.36 -11.42
N LYS A 250 -53.50 4.16 -12.22
CA LYS A 250 -52.61 3.59 -13.22
C LYS A 250 -51.63 2.74 -12.45
N LYS A 251 -51.51 1.46 -12.81
CA LYS A 251 -50.54 0.54 -12.22
C LYS A 251 -49.21 1.26 -12.17
N ALA A 252 -48.84 1.73 -10.99
CA ALA A 252 -47.55 2.36 -10.75
C ALA A 252 -46.49 1.34 -11.10
N SER A 253 -45.68 1.63 -12.11
CA SER A 253 -44.39 1.01 -12.19
C SER A 253 -43.75 1.14 -10.79
N LYS A 254 -43.21 0.08 -10.25
CA LYS A 254 -42.60 0.07 -8.92
C LYS A 254 -41.50 1.12 -8.85
N VAL A 255 -41.86 2.38 -8.70
CA VAL A 255 -40.94 3.43 -8.30
C VAL A 255 -40.77 3.26 -6.81
N VAL A 256 -39.73 2.58 -6.45
CA VAL A 256 -39.28 2.48 -5.05
C VAL A 256 -38.94 3.90 -4.59
N PRO A 257 -39.55 4.41 -3.50
CA PRO A 257 -39.21 5.73 -2.97
C PRO A 257 -37.68 5.90 -2.87
N LEU A 258 -37.16 7.08 -3.16
CA LEU A 258 -35.74 7.37 -3.18
C LEU A 258 -35.02 6.94 -1.89
N ALA A 259 -35.68 7.06 -0.74
CA ALA A 259 -35.21 6.57 0.55
C ALA A 259 -34.99 5.03 0.62
N ARG A 260 -35.69 4.27 -0.25
CA ARG A 260 -35.50 2.81 -0.41
C ARG A 260 -34.58 2.48 -1.59
N GLN A 261 -34.24 3.46 -2.43
CA GLN A 261 -33.30 3.31 -3.54
C GLN A 261 -31.90 3.64 -3.14
N LEU A 262 -31.70 4.35 -2.04
CA LEU A 262 -30.38 4.42 -1.42
C LEU A 262 -30.10 3.00 -0.91
N PRO A 263 -29.17 2.28 -1.55
CA PRO A 263 -28.78 1.01 -0.99
C PRO A 263 -28.28 1.28 0.41
N LEU A 264 -28.98 0.70 1.36
CA LEU A 264 -28.43 0.57 2.70
C LEU A 264 -27.01 0.02 2.54
N PRO A 265 -26.05 0.46 3.34
CA PRO A 265 -24.75 -0.17 3.37
C PRO A 265 -24.99 -1.67 3.42
N ILE A 266 -24.41 -2.38 2.45
CA ILE A 266 -24.55 -3.83 2.37
C ILE A 266 -23.74 -4.40 3.52
N PHE A 267 -24.32 -4.40 4.70
CA PHE A 267 -23.83 -5.17 5.81
C PHE A 267 -24.26 -6.60 5.53
N GLY A 268 -23.27 -7.46 5.47
CA GLY A 268 -23.46 -8.83 5.11
C GLY A 268 -24.65 -9.43 5.85
N ALA A 269 -25.58 -9.94 5.10
CA ALA A 269 -26.48 -10.92 5.62
C ALA A 269 -25.60 -12.07 6.11
N THR A 270 -25.53 -12.22 7.43
CA THR A 270 -25.07 -13.42 8.07
C THR A 270 -25.98 -14.55 7.61
N GLY A 271 -25.47 -15.41 6.81
CA GLY A 271 -25.95 -16.73 6.53
C GLY A 271 -24.84 -17.70 6.78
#